data_fd5f60dbeb347d9889324915c868e197
#
_entry.id   fd5f60dbeb347d9889324915c868e197
#
_cell.length_a   1.000
_cell.length_b   1.000
_cell.length_c   1.000
_cell.angle_alpha   90.00
_cell.angle_beta   90.00
_cell.angle_gamma   90.00
#
_symmetry.space_group_name_H-M   'P 1'
#
loop_
_entity.id
_entity.type
_entity.pdbx_description
1 polymer ?
#
loop_
_entity_poly.entity_id
_entity_poly.type
_entity_poly.pdbx_seq_one_letter_code
_entity_poly.pdbx_strand_id
1 'polypeptide(L)'
;MWNVYPGFMCRQHLLGEHREIHTIVGMMQKGRKISGTKYITNRLIEIHSLDARHQELIREMLSRGYHHNSPFPHDLVLWREGNIDPDKNILDLMDRCPECRKRIISYYQKYDIVP
;
A
#
# COMPACT_ATOMS: atom_id res chain seq x y z
N MET A 1 -1.11 -5.30 -0.12
CA MET A 1 -0.30 -4.12 0.28
C MET A 1 0.93 -4.03 -0.61
N TRP A 2 0.99 -3.01 -1.43
CA TRP A 2 2.10 -2.87 -2.39
C TRP A 2 3.35 -2.29 -1.76
N ASN A 3 3.16 -1.33 -0.87
CA ASN A 3 4.23 -0.67 -0.13
C ASN A 3 5.30 -0.04 -1.03
N VAL A 4 4.89 0.45 -2.19
CA VAL A 4 5.75 1.18 -3.12
C VAL A 4 5.50 2.68 -2.97
N TYR A 5 6.34 3.51 -3.60
CA TYR A 5 6.06 4.94 -3.63
C TYR A 5 4.64 5.17 -4.16
N PRO A 6 3.75 5.85 -3.40
CA PRO A 6 2.34 5.94 -3.79
C PRO A 6 2.10 6.62 -5.14
N GLY A 7 3.00 7.53 -5.54
CA GLY A 7 2.92 8.19 -6.84
C GLY A 7 3.05 7.24 -8.02
N PHE A 8 3.59 6.03 -7.82
CA PHE A 8 3.71 5.01 -8.87
C PHE A 8 2.38 4.37 -9.22
N MET A 9 1.40 4.43 -8.32
CA MET A 9 0.16 3.68 -8.49
C MET A 9 -0.90 4.49 -9.22
N CYS A 10 -1.61 3.83 -10.13
CA CYS A 10 -2.80 4.41 -10.75
C CYS A 10 -3.89 4.54 -9.68
N ARG A 11 -4.97 5.29 -10.03
CA ARG A 11 -6.10 5.48 -9.11
C ARG A 11 -6.62 4.16 -8.55
N GLN A 12 -6.80 3.17 -9.41
CA GLN A 12 -7.40 1.88 -9.03
C GLN A 12 -6.54 1.14 -8.01
N HIS A 13 -5.22 1.10 -8.21
CA HIS A 13 -4.30 0.42 -7.30
C HIS A 13 -4.11 1.20 -5.99
N LEU A 14 -4.06 2.53 -6.08
CA LEU A 14 -3.96 3.38 -4.89
C LEU A 14 -5.17 3.17 -3.96
N LEU A 15 -6.37 3.31 -4.52
CA LEU A 15 -7.60 3.13 -3.75
C LEU A 15 -7.79 1.67 -3.31
N GLY A 16 -7.34 0.73 -4.12
CA GLY A 16 -7.39 -0.70 -3.78
C GLY A 16 -6.54 -1.04 -2.57
N GLU A 17 -5.33 -0.53 -2.49
CA GLU A 17 -4.47 -0.76 -1.34
C GLU A 17 -5.05 -0.10 -0.08
N HIS A 18 -5.55 1.13 -0.19
CA HIS A 18 -6.20 1.81 0.92
C HIS A 18 -7.37 0.98 1.48
N ARG A 19 -8.21 0.45 0.57
CA ARG A 19 -9.32 -0.42 0.96
C ARG A 19 -8.85 -1.70 1.61
N GLU A 20 -7.79 -2.31 1.09
CA GLU A 20 -7.21 -3.52 1.66
C GLU A 20 -6.75 -3.29 3.11
N ILE A 21 -6.09 -2.17 3.37
CA ILE A 21 -5.65 -1.82 4.73
C ILE A 21 -6.86 -1.72 5.67
N HIS A 22 -7.92 -1.04 5.26
CA HIS A 22 -9.13 -0.94 6.08
C HIS A 22 -9.79 -2.30 6.31
N THR A 23 -9.76 -3.18 5.33
CA THR A 23 -10.28 -4.54 5.47
C THR A 23 -9.51 -5.31 6.55
N ILE A 24 -8.18 -5.26 6.49
CA ILE A 24 -7.33 -5.95 7.46
C ILE A 24 -7.52 -5.37 8.87
N VAL A 25 -7.53 -4.05 8.98
CA VAL A 25 -7.77 -3.36 10.26
C VAL A 25 -9.12 -3.78 10.85
N GLY A 26 -10.16 -3.84 10.01
CA GLY A 26 -11.48 -4.29 10.45
C GLY A 26 -11.47 -5.73 10.97
N MET A 27 -10.73 -6.62 10.32
CA MET A 27 -10.56 -7.99 10.78
C MET A 27 -9.86 -8.04 12.14
N MET A 28 -8.80 -7.25 12.31
CA MET A 28 -8.06 -7.17 13.58
C MET A 28 -8.94 -6.64 14.71
N GLN A 29 -9.75 -5.62 14.45
CA GLN A 29 -10.69 -5.07 15.43
C GLN A 29 -11.73 -6.08 15.87
N LYS A 30 -12.10 -7.01 14.99
CA LYS A 30 -13.04 -8.10 15.30
C LYS A 30 -12.37 -9.31 15.95
N GLY A 31 -11.08 -9.23 16.23
CA GLY A 31 -10.34 -10.33 16.85
C GLY A 31 -10.04 -11.48 15.90
N ARG A 32 -10.16 -11.30 14.59
CA ARG A 32 -9.84 -12.35 13.63
C ARG A 32 -8.35 -12.57 13.55
N LYS A 33 -7.95 -13.81 13.36
CA LYS A 33 -6.54 -14.18 13.28
C LYS A 33 -5.92 -13.69 11.96
N ILE A 34 -4.83 -12.94 12.06
CA ILE A 34 -4.02 -12.53 10.93
C ILE A 34 -2.64 -13.19 10.99
N SER A 35 -2.08 -13.31 12.20
CA SER A 35 -0.76 -13.91 12.42
C SER A 35 -0.68 -15.33 11.84
N GLY A 36 0.37 -15.60 11.08
CA GLY A 36 0.61 -16.91 10.48
C GLY A 36 -0.32 -17.30 9.34
N THR A 37 -1.22 -16.41 8.93
CA THR A 37 -2.13 -16.68 7.81
C THR A 37 -1.46 -16.44 6.47
N LYS A 38 -2.19 -16.70 5.38
CA LYS A 38 -1.70 -16.47 4.02
C LYS A 38 -1.40 -14.99 3.73
N TYR A 39 -2.05 -14.07 4.45
CA TYR A 39 -1.73 -12.64 4.34
C TYR A 39 -0.25 -12.38 4.68
N ILE A 40 0.26 -13.14 5.65
CA ILE A 40 1.65 -13.01 6.10
C ILE A 40 2.57 -13.87 5.23
N THR A 41 2.24 -15.16 5.05
CA THR A 41 3.13 -16.11 4.35
C THR A 41 3.28 -15.80 2.87
N ASN A 42 2.25 -15.20 2.24
CA ASN A 42 2.30 -14.79 0.85
C ASN A 42 2.79 -13.34 0.66
N ARG A 43 3.33 -12.73 1.71
CA ARG A 43 3.89 -11.37 1.68
C ARG A 43 2.89 -10.33 1.22
N LEU A 44 1.62 -10.48 1.60
CA LEU A 44 0.56 -9.56 1.21
C LEU A 44 0.42 -8.39 2.17
N ILE A 45 0.82 -8.58 3.43
CA ILE A 45 0.65 -7.60 4.49
C ILE A 45 1.86 -7.58 5.41
N GLU A 46 2.17 -6.39 5.90
CA GLU A 46 3.19 -6.14 6.91
C GLU A 46 2.51 -5.36 8.03
N ILE A 47 2.23 -6.05 9.14
CA ILE A 47 1.36 -5.51 10.20
C ILE A 47 1.94 -4.25 10.82
N HIS A 48 3.23 -4.25 11.12
CA HIS A 48 3.89 -3.09 11.75
C HIS A 48 3.93 -1.85 10.87
N SER A 49 3.63 -1.97 9.58
CA SER A 49 3.65 -0.86 8.63
C SER A 49 2.26 -0.31 8.28
N LEU A 50 1.20 -0.92 8.81
CA LEU A 50 -0.17 -0.58 8.40
C LEU A 50 -0.50 0.90 8.62
N ASP A 51 -0.17 1.44 9.79
CA ASP A 51 -0.49 2.83 10.11
C ASP A 51 0.31 3.80 9.24
N ALA A 52 1.62 3.65 9.20
CA ALA A 52 2.49 4.51 8.40
C ALA A 52 2.08 4.45 6.92
N ARG A 53 1.77 3.25 6.42
CA ARG A 53 1.34 3.10 5.03
C ARG A 53 0.01 3.76 4.77
N HIS A 54 -0.95 3.64 5.70
CA HIS A 54 -2.24 4.32 5.59
C HIS A 54 -2.04 5.84 5.44
N GLN A 55 -1.14 6.43 6.25
CA GLN A 55 -0.84 7.84 6.17
C GLN A 55 -0.22 8.23 4.83
N GLU A 56 0.70 7.43 4.30
CA GLU A 56 1.29 7.68 2.98
C GLU A 56 0.24 7.70 1.88
N LEU A 57 -0.67 6.72 1.90
CA LEU A 57 -1.73 6.63 0.91
C LEU A 57 -2.69 7.81 0.98
N ILE A 58 -3.04 8.24 2.20
CA ILE A 58 -3.89 9.42 2.39
C ILE A 58 -3.25 10.66 1.80
N ARG A 59 -1.97 10.88 2.07
CA ARG A 59 -1.26 12.05 1.53
C ARG A 59 -1.31 12.08 0.01
N GLU A 60 -1.09 10.93 -0.63
CA GLU A 60 -1.18 10.84 -2.08
C GLU A 60 -2.60 11.06 -2.57
N MET A 61 -3.60 10.46 -1.91
CA MET A 61 -5.00 10.63 -2.26
C MET A 61 -5.42 12.11 -2.20
N LEU A 62 -5.04 12.80 -1.12
CA LEU A 62 -5.35 14.23 -0.95
C LEU A 62 -4.64 15.08 -2.00
N SER A 63 -3.39 14.76 -2.35
CA SER A 63 -2.66 15.49 -3.38
C SER A 63 -3.30 15.38 -4.76
N ARG A 64 -4.04 14.29 -4.99
CA ARG A 64 -4.80 14.07 -6.23
C ARG A 64 -6.21 14.66 -6.19
N GLY A 65 -6.60 15.30 -5.08
CA GLY A 65 -7.93 15.87 -4.90
C GLY A 65 -8.99 14.88 -4.45
N TYR A 66 -8.60 13.70 -3.97
CA TYR A 66 -9.55 12.73 -3.44
C TYR A 66 -9.92 13.06 -2.00
N HIS A 67 -11.12 12.66 -1.59
CA HIS A 67 -11.57 12.82 -0.21
C HIS A 67 -11.17 11.59 0.62
N HIS A 68 -10.95 11.80 1.93
CA HIS A 68 -10.66 10.73 2.85
C HIS A 68 -11.38 10.99 4.18
N ASN A 69 -12.26 10.06 4.58
CA ASN A 69 -13.07 10.17 5.80
C ASN A 69 -12.91 8.96 6.74
N SER A 70 -11.92 8.11 6.52
CA SER A 70 -11.77 6.86 7.28
C SER A 70 -10.44 6.86 8.02
N PRO A 71 -10.39 7.42 9.26
CA PRO A 71 -9.15 7.47 10.02
C PRO A 71 -8.68 6.08 10.42
N PHE A 72 -7.37 5.95 10.64
CA PHE A 72 -6.80 4.73 11.20
C PHE A 72 -7.08 4.71 12.71
N PRO A 73 -7.50 3.56 13.29
CA PRO A 73 -7.75 3.49 14.73
C PRO A 73 -6.48 3.73 15.53
N HIS A 74 -6.54 4.66 16.48
CA HIS A 74 -5.37 5.05 17.29
C HIS A 74 -5.04 4.04 18.41
N ASP A 75 -5.99 3.17 18.74
CA ASP A 75 -5.87 2.20 19.83
C ASP A 75 -5.50 0.79 19.34
N LEU A 76 -5.26 0.62 18.05
CA LEU A 76 -4.93 -0.68 17.47
C LEU A 76 -3.45 -1.00 17.73
N VAL A 77 -3.20 -2.16 18.35
CA VAL A 77 -1.84 -2.62 18.60
C VAL A 77 -1.29 -3.29 17.34
N LEU A 78 -0.15 -2.78 16.85
CA LEU A 78 0.55 -3.32 15.69
C LEU A 78 1.83 -4.01 16.15
N TRP A 79 1.90 -5.32 15.91
CA TRP A 79 3.12 -6.08 16.21
C TRP A 79 3.94 -6.28 14.94
N ARG A 80 5.23 -6.64 15.12
CA ARG A 80 6.11 -6.84 13.98
C ARG A 80 5.90 -8.22 13.38
N GLU A 81 5.25 -8.25 12.23
CA GLU A 81 5.05 -9.47 11.47
C GLU A 81 4.77 -9.13 10.02
N GLY A 82 5.25 -9.97 9.10
CA GLY A 82 5.10 -9.77 7.68
C GLY A 82 6.34 -9.18 7.05
N ASN A 83 6.50 -9.41 5.75
CA ASN A 83 7.67 -8.95 5.00
C ASN A 83 7.25 -8.73 3.55
N ILE A 84 7.08 -7.48 3.18
CA ILE A 84 6.75 -7.08 1.82
C ILE A 84 8.05 -6.71 1.09
N ASP A 85 8.11 -7.08 -0.19
CA ASP A 85 9.23 -6.73 -1.07
C ASP A 85 8.79 -5.61 -2.03
N PRO A 86 9.07 -4.33 -1.72
CA PRO A 86 8.63 -3.24 -2.57
C PRO A 86 9.25 -3.28 -3.98
N ASP A 87 10.50 -3.72 -4.09
CA ASP A 87 11.17 -3.78 -5.40
C ASP A 87 10.50 -4.77 -6.32
N LYS A 88 10.16 -5.94 -5.80
CA LYS A 88 9.40 -6.93 -6.55
C LYS A 88 8.02 -6.39 -6.94
N ASN A 89 7.38 -5.68 -6.03
CA ASN A 89 6.06 -5.12 -6.27
C ASN A 89 6.07 -4.05 -7.35
N ILE A 90 7.13 -3.24 -7.45
CA ILE A 90 7.30 -2.29 -8.54
C ILE A 90 7.32 -3.03 -9.89
N LEU A 91 8.11 -4.10 -9.98
CA LEU A 91 8.20 -4.90 -11.21
C LEU A 91 6.85 -5.52 -11.55
N ASP A 92 6.13 -6.03 -10.55
CA ASP A 92 4.80 -6.62 -10.76
C ASP A 92 3.80 -5.57 -11.29
N LEU A 93 3.83 -4.36 -10.73
CA LEU A 93 2.95 -3.29 -11.19
C LEU A 93 3.29 -2.87 -12.63
N MET A 94 4.57 -2.77 -12.95
CA MET A 94 5.00 -2.46 -14.32
C MET A 94 4.56 -3.52 -15.32
N ASP A 95 4.60 -4.79 -14.92
CA ASP A 95 4.23 -5.90 -15.79
C ASP A 95 2.72 -5.96 -16.00
N ARG A 96 1.94 -5.82 -14.91
CA ARG A 96 0.50 -6.08 -14.95
C ARG A 96 -0.36 -4.87 -15.27
N CYS A 97 0.08 -3.66 -14.97
CA CYS A 97 -0.76 -2.47 -15.04
C CYS A 97 -0.16 -1.41 -15.96
N PRO A 98 -0.72 -1.21 -17.16
CA PRO A 98 -0.23 -0.17 -18.07
C PRO A 98 -0.25 1.23 -17.45
N GLU A 99 -1.26 1.55 -16.63
CA GLU A 99 -1.38 2.88 -16.03
C GLU A 99 -0.33 3.10 -14.93
N CYS A 100 -0.07 2.09 -14.09
CA CYS A 100 1.03 2.15 -13.13
C CYS A 100 2.38 2.25 -13.85
N ARG A 101 2.55 1.47 -14.91
CA ARG A 101 3.79 1.49 -15.73
C ARG A 101 4.08 2.89 -16.24
N LYS A 102 3.07 3.57 -16.79
CA LYS A 102 3.23 4.95 -17.27
C LYS A 102 3.69 5.88 -16.15
N ARG A 103 3.10 5.77 -14.98
CA ARG A 103 3.44 6.61 -13.84
C ARG A 103 4.87 6.35 -13.36
N ILE A 104 5.28 5.08 -13.30
CA ILE A 104 6.63 4.70 -12.89
C ILE A 104 7.67 5.22 -13.88
N ILE A 105 7.45 5.00 -15.17
CA ILE A 105 8.35 5.47 -16.21
C ILE A 105 8.46 7.00 -16.19
N SER A 106 7.33 7.70 -16.06
CA SER A 106 7.29 9.16 -15.99
C SER A 106 8.10 9.69 -14.81
N TYR A 107 7.99 9.02 -13.65
CA TYR A 107 8.75 9.41 -12.47
C TYR A 107 10.26 9.34 -12.72
N TYR A 108 10.73 8.22 -13.24
CA TYR A 108 12.17 8.05 -13.48
C TYR A 108 12.68 9.00 -14.56
N GLN A 109 11.90 9.27 -15.59
CA GLN A 109 12.26 10.24 -16.62
C GLN A 109 12.35 11.66 -16.06
N LYS A 110 11.36 12.04 -15.24
CA LYS A 110 11.25 13.38 -14.67
C LYS A 110 12.44 13.72 -13.78
N TYR A 111 12.92 12.75 -13.00
CA TYR A 111 13.99 12.98 -12.05
C TYR A 111 15.38 12.62 -12.60
N ASP A 112 15.45 12.24 -13.88
CA ASP A 112 16.72 11.91 -14.58
C ASP A 112 17.57 10.92 -13.78
N ILE A 113 16.92 9.88 -13.26
CA ILE A 113 17.56 8.85 -12.44
C ILE A 113 18.25 7.82 -13.30
N VAL A 114 17.92 7.78 -14.59
CA VAL A 114 18.55 6.88 -15.56
C VAL A 114 19.83 7.51 -16.07
N PRO A 115 20.97 6.85 -15.93
CA PRO A 115 22.24 7.36 -16.43
C PRO A 115 22.26 7.50 -17.94
#